data_87ddce37f092f361665e50174299dd82
#
_entry.id   87ddce37f092f361665e50174299dd82
#
_cell.length_a   1.000
_cell.length_b   1.000
_cell.length_c   1.000
_cell.angle_alpha   90.00
_cell.angle_beta   90.00
_cell.angle_gamma   90.00
#
_symmetry.space_group_name_H-M   'P 1'
#
loop_
_entity.id
_entity.type
_entity.pdbx_description
1 polymer ?
#
loop_
_entity_poly.entity_id
_entity_poly.type
_entity_poly.pdbx_seq_one_letter_code
_entity_poly.pdbx_strand_id
1 'polypeptide(L)'
;MGPIYNNMSITKDTVTITFNNVAGGLMVRGAKLNDFEISDLKGVYYQAEAEIVDKNKIIVYSSKVVTPKNVRYCWKNYYKEPSLYNSAGLPASSFTTEKKLLH
;
A
#
# COMPACT_ATOMS: atom_id res chain seq x y z
N MET A 1 -6.68 2.77 -16.32
CA MET A 1 -5.89 3.18 -15.17
C MET A 1 -6.15 2.25 -14.00
N GLY A 2 -5.09 1.79 -13.35
CA GLY A 2 -5.22 0.87 -12.22
C GLY A 2 -5.58 1.57 -10.92
N PRO A 3 -5.53 0.82 -9.81
CA PRO A 3 -5.81 1.38 -8.50
C PRO A 3 -4.92 2.57 -8.16
N ILE A 4 -5.52 3.59 -7.58
CA ILE A 4 -4.82 4.82 -7.19
C ILE A 4 -5.06 5.05 -5.70
N TYR A 5 -3.98 5.33 -4.98
CA TYR A 5 -4.07 5.67 -3.57
C TYR A 5 -5.00 6.86 -3.36
N ASN A 6 -5.95 6.72 -2.44
CA ASN A 6 -6.89 7.78 -2.09
C ASN A 6 -6.59 8.33 -0.69
N ASN A 7 -6.70 7.48 0.32
CA ASN A 7 -6.41 7.91 1.69
C ASN A 7 -6.01 6.72 2.56
N MET A 8 -5.57 7.04 3.77
CA MET A 8 -5.24 6.03 4.75
C MET A 8 -5.79 6.38 6.12
N SER A 9 -5.92 5.37 6.97
CA SER A 9 -6.21 5.55 8.38
C SER A 9 -5.33 4.58 9.17
N ILE A 10 -5.02 4.96 10.41
CA ILE A 10 -4.16 4.15 11.29
C ILE A 10 -4.98 3.70 12.48
N THR A 11 -4.97 2.39 12.73
CA THR A 11 -5.60 1.79 13.91
C THR A 11 -4.56 0.94 14.61
N LYS A 12 -4.04 1.42 15.75
CA LYS A 12 -2.98 0.75 16.50
C LYS A 12 -1.74 0.56 15.63
N ASP A 13 -1.36 -0.66 15.33
CA ASP A 13 -0.16 -0.99 14.55
C ASP A 13 -0.46 -1.25 13.08
N THR A 14 -1.70 -1.02 12.64
CA THR A 14 -2.14 -1.36 11.29
C THR A 14 -2.57 -0.11 10.54
N VAL A 15 -2.15 -0.01 9.28
CA VAL A 15 -2.55 1.07 8.37
C VAL A 15 -3.55 0.51 7.38
N THR A 16 -4.72 1.14 7.27
CA THR A 16 -5.72 0.80 6.26
C THR A 16 -5.61 1.80 5.12
N ILE A 17 -5.48 1.30 3.91
CA ILE A 17 -5.34 2.15 2.72
C ILE A 17 -6.53 1.93 1.81
N THR A 18 -7.17 3.02 1.40
CA THR A 18 -8.29 3.02 0.49
C THR A 18 -7.84 3.48 -0.88
N PHE A 19 -8.32 2.79 -1.93
CA PHE A 19 -7.96 3.07 -3.31
C PHE A 19 -9.16 3.49 -4.14
N ASN A 20 -8.89 4.31 -5.18
CA ASN A 20 -9.83 4.58 -6.25
C ASN A 20 -9.49 3.70 -7.45
N ASN A 21 -10.37 3.67 -8.45
CA ASN A 21 -10.20 2.94 -9.71
C ASN A 21 -9.96 1.44 -9.51
N VAL A 22 -10.74 0.84 -8.63
CA VAL A 22 -10.60 -0.59 -8.34
C VAL A 22 -11.47 -1.47 -9.24
N ALA A 23 -12.27 -0.87 -10.11
CA ALA A 23 -13.22 -1.60 -10.96
C ALA A 23 -14.14 -2.46 -10.09
N GLY A 24 -14.17 -3.78 -10.30
CA GLY A 24 -14.94 -4.69 -9.46
C GLY A 24 -14.30 -5.05 -8.13
N GLY A 25 -13.06 -4.61 -7.90
CA GLY A 25 -12.35 -4.85 -6.66
C GLY A 25 -10.86 -4.98 -6.87
N LEU A 26 -10.12 -4.90 -5.77
CA LEU A 26 -8.67 -5.13 -5.78
C LEU A 26 -8.37 -6.61 -5.92
N MET A 27 -7.27 -6.91 -6.58
CA MET A 27 -6.82 -8.28 -6.79
C MET A 27 -5.31 -8.39 -6.56
N VAL A 28 -4.88 -9.55 -6.12
CA VAL A 28 -3.47 -9.87 -5.99
C VAL A 28 -3.04 -10.75 -7.16
N ARG A 29 -1.85 -10.46 -7.69
CA ARG A 29 -1.20 -11.33 -8.67
C ARG A 29 -0.03 -12.03 -7.99
N GLY A 30 0.00 -13.35 -8.06
CA GLY A 30 0.95 -14.17 -7.34
C GLY A 30 0.39 -14.67 -6.03
N ALA A 31 1.24 -15.12 -5.14
CA ALA A 31 0.83 -15.75 -3.89
C ALA A 31 0.28 -14.74 -2.87
N LYS A 32 0.84 -13.54 -2.84
CA LYS A 32 0.43 -12.50 -1.90
C LYS A 32 0.93 -11.13 -2.38
N LEU A 33 0.39 -10.07 -1.78
CA LEU A 33 0.87 -8.72 -2.01
C LEU A 33 2.30 -8.58 -1.49
N ASN A 34 3.13 -7.84 -2.22
CA ASN A 34 4.52 -7.59 -1.83
C ASN A 34 4.92 -6.16 -2.19
N ASP A 35 6.17 -5.81 -1.89
CA ASP A 35 6.75 -4.48 -2.16
C ASP A 35 6.08 -3.35 -1.40
N PHE A 36 5.49 -3.65 -0.24
CA PHE A 36 5.00 -2.64 0.68
C PHE A 36 6.04 -2.39 1.77
N GLU A 37 6.18 -1.13 2.14
CA GLU A 37 7.03 -0.71 3.26
C GLU A 37 6.22 0.18 4.17
N ILE A 38 6.48 0.08 5.47
CA ILE A 38 5.78 0.85 6.49
C ILE A 38 6.81 1.55 7.38
N SER A 39 6.56 2.80 7.72
CA SER A 39 7.50 3.56 8.53
C SER A 39 7.07 3.67 9.98
N ASP A 40 8.06 3.80 10.87
CA ASP A 40 7.82 4.17 12.25
C ASP A 40 7.68 5.71 12.34
N LEU A 41 7.53 6.22 13.56
CA LEU A 41 7.36 7.65 13.80
C LEU A 41 8.59 8.48 13.42
N LYS A 42 9.76 7.84 13.36
CA LYS A 42 11.00 8.50 12.99
C LYS A 42 11.21 8.55 11.48
N GLY A 43 10.35 7.89 10.72
CA GLY A 43 10.46 7.85 9.27
C GLY A 43 11.34 6.74 8.74
N VAL A 44 11.71 5.77 9.57
CA VAL A 44 12.46 4.60 9.12
C VAL A 44 11.47 3.59 8.53
N TYR A 45 11.74 3.13 7.32
CA TYR A 45 10.88 2.18 6.62
C TYR A 45 11.35 0.75 6.80
N TYR A 46 10.38 -0.14 6.98
CA TYR A 46 10.58 -1.58 7.12
C TYR A 46 9.70 -2.29 6.12
N GLN A 47 10.13 -3.45 5.66
CA GLN A 47 9.31 -4.27 4.79
C GLN A 47 8.04 -4.67 5.55
N ALA A 48 6.90 -4.59 4.87
CA ALA A 48 5.60 -4.79 5.49
C ALA A 48 4.83 -5.92 4.82
N GLU A 49 3.89 -6.48 5.59
CA GLU A 49 2.87 -7.37 5.07
C GLU A 49 1.67 -6.55 4.63
N ALA A 50 0.95 -7.02 3.62
CA ALA A 50 -0.25 -6.34 3.15
C ALA A 50 -1.30 -7.36 2.74
N GLU A 51 -2.57 -7.06 3.03
CA GLU A 51 -3.70 -7.96 2.72
C GLU A 51 -4.88 -7.15 2.24
N ILE A 52 -5.60 -7.69 1.24
CA ILE A 52 -6.84 -7.10 0.77
C ILE A 52 -7.93 -7.48 1.77
N VAL A 53 -8.62 -6.47 2.33
CA VAL A 53 -9.66 -6.69 3.33
C VAL A 53 -11.04 -6.24 2.88
N ASP A 54 -11.12 -5.49 1.79
CA ASP A 54 -12.39 -5.04 1.22
C ASP A 54 -12.17 -4.80 -0.26
N LYS A 55 -13.23 -4.51 -0.98
CA LYS A 55 -13.21 -4.26 -2.42
C LYS A 55 -12.17 -3.22 -2.81
N ASN A 56 -12.03 -2.18 -2.00
CA ASN A 56 -11.13 -1.05 -2.29
C ASN A 56 -10.15 -0.75 -1.17
N LYS A 57 -9.95 -1.72 -0.25
CA LYS A 57 -9.09 -1.48 0.91
C LYS A 57 -8.10 -2.61 1.14
N ILE A 58 -6.90 -2.21 1.58
CA ILE A 58 -5.90 -3.14 2.08
C ILE A 58 -5.49 -2.72 3.48
N ILE A 59 -4.95 -3.67 4.24
CA ILE A 59 -4.25 -3.35 5.49
C ILE A 59 -2.76 -3.62 5.30
N VAL A 60 -1.94 -2.80 5.95
CA VAL A 60 -0.48 -2.91 5.90
C VAL A 60 0.04 -2.88 7.33
N TYR A 61 0.95 -3.79 7.66
CA TYR A 61 1.48 -3.91 9.01
C TYR A 61 2.85 -4.60 8.99
N SER A 62 3.60 -4.44 10.08
CA SER A 62 4.88 -5.12 10.27
C SER A 62 5.11 -5.35 11.75
N SER A 63 5.63 -6.53 12.10
CA SER A 63 5.98 -6.84 13.48
C SER A 63 7.07 -5.91 14.03
N LYS A 64 7.79 -5.24 13.15
CA LYS A 64 8.87 -4.31 13.54
C LYS A 64 8.38 -2.88 13.81
N VAL A 65 7.11 -2.59 13.51
CA VAL A 65 6.56 -1.23 13.66
C VAL A 65 5.30 -1.29 14.49
N VAL A 66 5.38 -0.79 15.73
CA VAL A 66 4.25 -0.77 16.67
C VAL A 66 3.39 0.47 16.43
N THR A 67 4.01 1.59 16.08
CA THR A 67 3.32 2.85 15.86
C THR A 67 3.66 3.36 14.46
N PRO A 68 2.87 2.95 13.45
CA PRO A 68 3.16 3.32 12.07
C PRO A 68 2.83 4.78 11.78
N LYS A 69 3.51 5.34 10.80
CA LYS A 69 3.27 6.70 10.34
C LYS A 69 2.91 6.73 8.87
N ASN A 70 3.72 6.09 8.01
CA ASN A 70 3.51 6.13 6.57
C ASN A 70 3.69 4.77 5.93
N VAL A 71 3.17 4.65 4.70
CA VAL A 71 3.30 3.44 3.87
C VAL A 71 3.71 3.88 2.47
N ARG A 72 4.51 3.04 1.81
CA ARG A 72 4.83 3.24 0.40
C ARG A 72 4.83 1.89 -0.31
N TYR A 73 4.56 1.92 -1.59
CA TYR A 73 4.39 0.74 -2.42
C TYR A 73 5.22 0.85 -3.69
N CYS A 74 6.00 -0.19 -4.01
CA CYS A 74 6.86 -0.26 -5.19
C CYS A 74 7.79 0.94 -5.30
N TRP A 75 8.32 1.39 -4.15
CA TRP A 75 9.11 2.63 -4.09
C TRP A 75 10.52 2.44 -4.64
N LYS A 76 11.09 1.24 -4.43
CA LYS A 76 12.48 0.96 -4.78
C LYS A 76 12.66 0.05 -5.99
N ASN A 77 11.65 -0.72 -6.34
CA ASN A 77 11.78 -1.78 -7.35
C ASN A 77 10.82 -1.58 -8.50
N TYR A 78 11.05 -0.54 -9.31
CA TYR A 78 10.15 -0.30 -10.44
C TYR A 78 10.33 -1.29 -11.58
N TYR A 79 11.34 -2.12 -11.57
CA TYR A 79 11.52 -3.16 -12.59
C TYR A 79 10.76 -4.43 -12.25
N LYS A 80 10.27 -4.53 -11.03
CA LYS A 80 9.56 -5.71 -10.58
C LYS A 80 8.08 -5.60 -10.97
N GLU A 81 7.51 -6.75 -11.34
CA GLU A 81 6.08 -6.80 -11.65
C GLU A 81 5.28 -6.43 -10.40
N PRO A 82 4.33 -5.50 -10.49
CA PRO A 82 3.49 -5.17 -9.35
C PRO A 82 2.61 -6.35 -8.96
N SER A 83 2.25 -6.44 -7.70
CA SER A 83 1.39 -7.50 -7.18
C SER A 83 -0.05 -7.07 -6.98
N LEU A 84 -0.30 -5.76 -6.93
CA LEU A 84 -1.64 -5.21 -6.69
C LEU A 84 -2.27 -4.74 -7.99
N TYR A 85 -3.44 -5.28 -8.29
CA TYR A 85 -4.18 -4.99 -9.53
C TYR A 85 -5.64 -4.71 -9.20
N ASN A 86 -6.37 -4.14 -10.16
CA ASN A 86 -7.83 -4.10 -10.06
C ASN A 86 -8.41 -5.25 -10.88
N SER A 87 -9.74 -5.43 -10.79
CA SER A 87 -10.41 -6.53 -11.48
C SER A 87 -10.44 -6.37 -13.01
N ALA A 88 -10.07 -5.20 -13.53
CA ALA A 88 -9.89 -4.99 -14.96
C ALA A 88 -8.50 -5.42 -15.45
N GLY A 89 -7.64 -5.91 -14.55
CA GLY A 89 -6.30 -6.37 -14.89
C GLY A 89 -5.26 -5.28 -14.99
N LEU A 90 -5.54 -4.08 -14.48
CA LEU A 90 -4.61 -2.96 -14.52
C LEU A 90 -3.84 -2.84 -13.19
N PRO A 91 -2.52 -2.66 -13.26
CA PRO A 91 -1.70 -2.59 -12.03
C PRO A 91 -1.84 -1.27 -11.30
N ALA A 92 -1.66 -1.32 -9.98
CA ALA A 92 -1.61 -0.12 -9.16
C ALA A 92 -0.31 0.64 -9.43
N SER A 93 -0.40 1.97 -9.43
CA SER A 93 0.79 2.82 -9.50
C SER A 93 1.52 2.80 -8.16
N SER A 94 2.84 3.01 -8.21
CA SER A 94 3.60 3.20 -6.99
C SER A 94 3.11 4.43 -6.25
N PHE A 95 3.21 4.43 -4.92
CA PHE A 95 2.73 5.55 -4.13
C PHE A 95 3.46 5.65 -2.80
N THR A 96 3.31 6.81 -2.18
CA THR A 96 3.69 7.01 -0.78
C THR A 96 2.59 7.82 -0.11
N THR A 97 2.33 7.53 1.16
CA THR A 97 1.37 8.31 1.96
C THR A 97 2.02 9.55 2.56
N GLU A 98 3.33 9.68 2.45
CA GLU A 98 4.04 10.86 2.96
C GLU A 98 3.58 12.10 2.24
N LYS A 99 3.21 13.11 3.01
CA LYS A 99 2.82 14.41 2.44
C LYS A 99 4.09 15.18 2.15
N LYS A 100 4.22 15.63 0.90
CA LYS A 100 5.33 16.50 0.52
C LYS A 100 5.02 17.91 0.97
N LEU A 101 6.02 18.54 1.57
CA LEU A 101 5.94 19.97 1.84
C LEU A 101 6.24 20.70 0.55
N LEU A 102 5.34 21.56 0.12
CA LEU A 102 5.53 22.41 -1.03
C LEU A 102 6.07 23.73 -0.56
N HIS A 103 7.17 24.16 -1.16
CA HIS A 103 7.80 25.41 -0.84
C HIS A 103 7.80 26.34 -2.01
#